data_4479ad1452d0fc803ea3622d5e577d87
#
_entry.id   4479ad1452d0fc803ea3622d5e577d87
#
_cell.length_a   1.000
_cell.length_b   1.000
_cell.length_c   1.000
_cell.angle_alpha   90.00
_cell.angle_beta   90.00
_cell.angle_gamma   90.00
#
_symmetry.space_group_name_H-M   'P 1'
#
loop_
_entity.id
_entity.type
_entity.pdbx_description
1 polymer ?
#
loop_
_entity_poly.entity_id
_entity_poly.type
_entity_poly.pdbx_seq_one_letter_code
_entity_poly.pdbx_strand_id
1 'polypeptide(L)'
;DSVAKKPAKKAGKKSASAEPAPALPDAPPEEGVEKIKGHNYFIATVTRPPRVYRGNPFQVEVGLAYGGSWPADKTIELFRFANRVPLLFQRGACGVTEAIVRTDWRNYQLSQPKGSLPVGPMALLVHIASVWVPFTSESKEAVAHYPDIIKEIQLAAQECGRKLATFIRKRKAADYQAQRRSIFELYIEEVAAAIGKITGRKPGPIKRDFLKVAHQVTAAELEEEARELEARPDSPKAKARPEAEEE
;
A
#
# COMPACT_ATOMS: atom_id res chain seq x y z
N ASP A 1 -53.48 43.33 27.83
CA ASP A 1 -53.28 43.17 26.38
C ASP A 1 -51.99 42.37 26.14
N SER A 2 -52.10 41.10 26.07
CA SER A 2 -50.98 40.18 25.86
C SER A 2 -51.04 39.63 24.43
N VAL A 3 -50.04 40.01 23.64
CA VAL A 3 -49.85 39.52 22.28
C VAL A 3 -48.87 38.34 22.32
N ALA A 4 -49.37 37.15 22.11
CA ALA A 4 -48.60 35.90 22.01
C ALA A 4 -47.84 35.85 20.69
N LYS A 5 -46.50 35.79 20.74
CA LYS A 5 -45.60 35.47 19.60
C LYS A 5 -45.52 33.95 19.39
N LYS A 6 -45.96 33.48 18.23
CA LYS A 6 -45.73 32.11 17.73
C LYS A 6 -44.24 31.88 17.43
N PRO A 7 -43.65 30.74 17.77
CA PRO A 7 -42.31 30.40 17.34
C PRO A 7 -42.27 29.85 15.91
N ALA A 8 -41.32 30.36 15.12
CA ALA A 8 -41.07 29.93 13.76
C ALA A 8 -40.48 28.48 13.72
N LYS A 9 -41.08 27.63 12.90
CA LYS A 9 -40.56 26.28 12.56
C LYS A 9 -39.24 26.42 11.80
N LYS A 10 -38.12 25.94 12.40
CA LYS A 10 -36.88 25.68 11.72
C LYS A 10 -37.05 24.45 10.81
N ALA A 11 -36.96 24.66 9.50
CA ALA A 11 -36.85 23.59 8.52
C ALA A 11 -35.47 22.92 8.67
N GLY A 12 -35.45 21.68 9.12
CA GLY A 12 -34.29 20.83 9.17
C GLY A 12 -33.85 20.48 7.75
N LYS A 13 -32.69 20.96 7.35
CA LYS A 13 -31.97 20.47 6.17
C LYS A 13 -31.56 19.01 6.43
N LYS A 14 -32.26 18.05 5.83
CA LYS A 14 -31.80 16.68 5.72
C LYS A 14 -30.53 16.69 4.86
N SER A 15 -29.38 16.42 5.47
CA SER A 15 -28.16 16.04 4.76
C SER A 15 -28.45 14.71 4.06
N ALA A 16 -28.42 14.74 2.73
CA ALA A 16 -28.42 13.52 1.93
C ALA A 16 -27.14 12.75 2.26
N SER A 17 -27.30 11.63 2.95
CA SER A 17 -26.25 10.62 3.07
C SER A 17 -25.97 10.11 1.66
N ALA A 18 -24.78 10.40 1.15
CA ALA A 18 -24.28 9.80 -0.08
C ALA A 18 -24.25 8.28 0.12
N GLU A 19 -25.00 7.56 -0.69
CA GLU A 19 -24.89 6.10 -0.78
C GLU A 19 -23.44 5.73 -1.12
N PRO A 20 -22.85 4.71 -0.49
CA PRO A 20 -21.53 4.22 -0.88
C PRO A 20 -21.61 3.73 -2.32
N ALA A 21 -20.65 4.17 -3.14
CA ALA A 21 -20.50 3.74 -4.53
C ALA A 21 -20.56 2.21 -4.62
N PRO A 22 -21.19 1.64 -5.68
CA PRO A 22 -21.31 0.20 -5.83
C PRO A 22 -19.92 -0.43 -5.85
N ALA A 23 -19.76 -1.51 -5.06
CA ALA A 23 -18.54 -2.29 -5.02
C ALA A 23 -18.20 -2.76 -6.43
N LEU A 24 -16.97 -2.47 -6.88
CA LEU A 24 -16.43 -2.96 -8.15
C LEU A 24 -16.50 -4.50 -8.17
N PRO A 25 -16.82 -5.12 -9.33
CA PRO A 25 -16.78 -6.57 -9.47
C PRO A 25 -15.38 -7.07 -9.11
N ASP A 26 -15.34 -8.22 -8.42
CA ASP A 26 -14.16 -8.87 -7.88
C ASP A 26 -12.96 -8.82 -8.84
N ALA A 27 -12.02 -7.92 -8.55
CA ALA A 27 -10.69 -8.02 -9.12
C ALA A 27 -10.07 -9.34 -8.62
N PRO A 28 -9.32 -10.08 -9.45
CA PRO A 28 -8.67 -11.31 -9.03
C PRO A 28 -7.83 -11.03 -7.78
N PRO A 29 -7.77 -11.97 -6.82
CA PRO A 29 -7.03 -11.77 -5.58
C PRO A 29 -5.57 -11.48 -5.95
N GLU A 30 -5.13 -10.26 -5.65
CA GLU A 30 -3.73 -9.88 -5.85
C GLU A 30 -2.86 -10.70 -4.91
N GLU A 31 -1.81 -11.34 -5.44
CA GLU A 31 -0.83 -12.06 -4.65
C GLU A 31 -0.30 -11.17 -3.52
N GLY A 32 -0.43 -11.62 -2.27
CA GLY A 32 0.01 -10.90 -1.09
C GLY A 32 -1.06 -10.05 -0.38
N VAL A 33 -2.32 -10.06 -0.85
CA VAL A 33 -3.43 -9.38 -0.15
C VAL A 33 -4.19 -10.38 0.72
N GLU A 34 -4.21 -10.14 2.01
CA GLU A 34 -4.96 -10.94 2.98
C GLU A 34 -6.10 -10.14 3.61
N LYS A 35 -7.24 -10.81 3.84
CA LYS A 35 -8.37 -10.24 4.58
C LYS A 35 -8.27 -10.62 6.05
N ILE A 36 -8.02 -9.63 6.90
CA ILE A 36 -7.99 -9.80 8.35
C ILE A 36 -9.10 -8.93 8.95
N LYS A 37 -10.02 -9.54 9.71
CA LYS A 37 -11.16 -8.83 10.34
C LYS A 37 -11.96 -7.94 9.37
N GLY A 38 -12.18 -8.40 8.14
CA GLY A 38 -12.94 -7.65 7.13
C GLY A 38 -12.16 -6.54 6.39
N HIS A 39 -10.90 -6.31 6.71
CA HIS A 39 -10.04 -5.34 6.04
C HIS A 39 -9.02 -6.04 5.14
N ASN A 40 -8.73 -5.42 3.99
CA ASN A 40 -7.70 -5.91 3.08
C ASN A 40 -6.34 -5.34 3.49
N TYR A 41 -5.38 -6.22 3.73
CA TYR A 41 -3.99 -5.88 4.00
C TYR A 41 -3.10 -6.45 2.91
N PHE A 42 -2.17 -5.64 2.42
CA PHE A 42 -1.04 -6.17 1.66
C PHE A 42 0.03 -6.62 2.66
N ILE A 43 0.45 -7.88 2.58
CA ILE A 43 1.46 -8.46 3.46
C ILE A 43 2.67 -8.88 2.64
N ALA A 44 3.85 -8.50 3.09
CA ALA A 44 5.11 -8.93 2.52
C ALA A 44 6.06 -9.37 3.62
N THR A 45 6.73 -10.48 3.42
CA THR A 45 7.76 -10.99 4.33
C THR A 45 9.07 -11.19 3.58
N VAL A 46 10.18 -10.99 4.29
CA VAL A 46 11.53 -11.20 3.79
C VAL A 46 12.36 -11.81 4.91
N THR A 47 12.98 -12.94 4.63
CA THR A 47 13.98 -13.56 5.50
C THR A 47 15.33 -13.50 4.79
N ARG A 48 16.30 -12.83 5.41
CA ARG A 48 17.65 -12.72 4.87
C ARG A 48 18.46 -13.98 5.15
N PRO A 49 19.41 -14.36 4.29
CA PRO A 49 20.34 -15.43 4.60
C PRO A 49 21.15 -15.06 5.86
N PRO A 50 21.53 -16.06 6.68
CA PRO A 50 22.35 -15.83 7.87
C PRO A 50 23.66 -15.11 7.52
N ARG A 51 24.05 -14.18 8.38
CA ARG A 51 25.33 -13.47 8.34
C ARG A 51 26.08 -13.67 9.63
N VAL A 52 27.37 -13.39 9.62
CA VAL A 52 28.23 -13.51 10.80
C VAL A 52 28.76 -12.12 11.18
N TYR A 53 28.61 -11.75 12.44
CA TYR A 53 29.17 -10.56 13.03
C TYR A 53 30.04 -10.94 14.23
N ARG A 54 31.33 -10.62 14.20
CA ARG A 54 32.32 -10.96 15.25
C ARG A 54 32.26 -12.43 15.71
N GLY A 55 32.14 -13.35 14.76
CA GLY A 55 32.05 -14.79 15.04
C GLY A 55 30.66 -15.28 15.43
N ASN A 56 29.68 -14.41 15.67
CA ASN A 56 28.31 -14.79 16.00
C ASN A 56 27.41 -14.74 14.77
N PRO A 57 26.73 -15.86 14.41
CA PRO A 57 25.75 -15.86 13.36
C PRO A 57 24.49 -15.11 13.78
N PHE A 58 23.91 -14.36 12.84
CA PHE A 58 22.61 -13.70 13.00
C PHE A 58 21.80 -13.79 11.72
N GLN A 59 20.49 -13.72 11.86
CA GLN A 59 19.53 -13.70 10.76
C GLN A 59 18.53 -12.57 10.99
N VAL A 60 18.12 -11.91 9.90
CA VAL A 60 17.14 -10.83 9.93
C VAL A 60 15.90 -11.25 9.17
N GLU A 61 14.76 -11.02 9.77
CA GLU A 61 13.44 -11.21 9.18
C GLU A 61 12.65 -9.91 9.29
N VAL A 62 12.00 -9.55 8.19
CA VAL A 62 11.14 -8.35 8.15
C VAL A 62 9.78 -8.73 7.61
N GLY A 63 8.74 -8.37 8.35
CA GLY A 63 7.34 -8.46 7.94
C GLY A 63 6.76 -7.06 7.77
N LEU A 64 6.01 -6.85 6.71
CA LEU A 64 5.35 -5.60 6.39
C LEU A 64 3.87 -5.87 6.14
N ALA A 65 2.99 -5.11 6.80
CA ALA A 65 1.57 -5.09 6.53
C ALA A 65 1.13 -3.66 6.20
N TYR A 66 0.43 -3.47 5.08
CA TYR A 66 0.02 -2.16 4.57
C TYR A 66 -1.48 -2.12 4.29
N GLY A 67 -2.16 -1.05 4.69
CA GLY A 67 -3.58 -0.83 4.46
C GLY A 67 -4.45 -1.10 5.70
N GLY A 68 -5.68 -1.60 5.48
CA GLY A 68 -6.62 -1.89 6.56
C GLY A 68 -7.08 -0.66 7.34
N SER A 69 -7.08 -0.75 8.66
CA SER A 69 -7.56 0.29 9.58
C SER A 69 -6.47 1.23 10.09
N TRP A 70 -5.23 1.09 9.65
CA TRP A 70 -4.17 1.99 10.09
C TRP A 70 -4.33 3.38 9.49
N PRO A 71 -4.10 4.45 10.29
CA PRO A 71 -4.21 5.82 9.80
C PRO A 71 -3.12 6.15 8.78
N ALA A 72 -3.54 6.77 7.67
CA ALA A 72 -2.62 7.13 6.58
C ALA A 72 -1.76 8.38 6.87
N ASP A 73 -2.17 9.19 7.83
CA ASP A 73 -1.57 10.47 8.22
C ASP A 73 -0.57 10.36 9.37
N LYS A 74 -0.43 9.17 9.97
CA LYS A 74 0.49 8.93 11.08
C LYS A 74 1.75 8.17 10.65
N THR A 75 2.77 8.29 11.49
CA THR A 75 3.98 7.45 11.34
C THR A 75 3.62 5.98 11.52
N ILE A 76 4.32 5.13 10.77
CA ILE A 76 4.11 3.69 10.81
C ILE A 76 4.31 3.12 12.21
N GLU A 77 3.66 1.99 12.49
CA GLU A 77 3.95 1.20 13.67
C GLU A 77 5.16 0.29 13.42
N LEU A 78 6.18 0.43 14.26
CA LEU A 78 7.39 -0.39 14.20
C LEU A 78 7.44 -1.34 15.39
N PHE A 79 7.35 -2.64 15.12
CA PHE A 79 7.52 -3.73 16.07
C PHE A 79 8.93 -4.31 15.94
N ARG A 80 9.61 -4.43 17.04
CA ARG A 80 11.01 -4.89 17.10
C ARG A 80 11.11 -6.11 17.99
N PHE A 81 11.78 -7.14 17.49
CA PHE A 81 11.96 -8.41 18.20
C PHE A 81 13.42 -8.85 18.15
N ALA A 82 13.89 -9.45 19.23
CA ALA A 82 15.16 -10.14 19.31
C ALA A 82 14.93 -11.55 19.91
N ASN A 83 15.30 -12.60 19.19
CA ASN A 83 15.04 -13.98 19.58
C ASN A 83 13.59 -14.20 20.04
N ARG A 84 12.62 -13.68 19.29
CA ARG A 84 11.16 -13.73 19.55
C ARG A 84 10.69 -12.89 20.74
N VAL A 85 11.57 -12.18 21.44
CA VAL A 85 11.22 -11.30 22.55
C VAL A 85 10.96 -9.88 22.02
N PRO A 86 9.81 -9.26 22.31
CA PRO A 86 9.52 -7.90 21.87
C PRO A 86 10.38 -6.87 22.62
N LEU A 87 10.90 -5.89 21.89
CA LEU A 87 11.68 -4.77 22.43
C LEU A 87 10.73 -3.57 22.60
N LEU A 88 10.17 -3.41 23.79
CA LEU A 88 9.10 -2.43 24.04
C LEU A 88 9.66 -1.01 24.30
N PHE A 89 10.84 -0.92 24.94
CA PHE A 89 11.42 0.34 25.41
C PHE A 89 12.58 0.82 24.52
N GLN A 90 13.11 2.01 24.81
CA GLN A 90 14.28 2.61 24.18
C GLN A 90 14.24 2.60 22.63
N ARG A 91 13.08 2.91 22.04
CA ARG A 91 12.89 2.89 20.57
C ARG A 91 13.93 3.74 19.83
N GLY A 92 14.23 4.95 20.34
CA GLY A 92 15.15 5.89 19.70
C GLY A 92 16.63 5.47 19.76
N ALA A 93 17.02 4.68 20.78
CA ALA A 93 18.39 4.21 20.97
C ALA A 93 18.65 2.83 20.34
N CYS A 94 17.71 2.29 19.56
CA CYS A 94 17.78 0.95 19.00
C CYS A 94 18.29 0.97 17.55
N GLY A 95 19.31 0.19 17.26
CA GLY A 95 19.86 0.04 15.90
C GLY A 95 18.84 -0.45 14.86
N VAL A 96 17.82 -1.21 15.30
CA VAL A 96 16.69 -1.59 14.41
C VAL A 96 15.92 -0.35 13.95
N THR A 97 15.57 0.54 14.86
CA THR A 97 14.86 1.78 14.52
C THR A 97 15.71 2.65 13.61
N GLU A 98 17.02 2.77 13.92
CA GLU A 98 17.94 3.54 13.09
C GLU A 98 18.02 2.99 11.65
N ALA A 99 18.08 1.68 11.47
CA ALA A 99 18.10 1.05 10.16
C ALA A 99 16.86 1.41 9.33
N ILE A 100 15.68 1.41 9.95
CA ILE A 100 14.42 1.75 9.28
C ILE A 100 14.34 3.25 8.96
N VAL A 101 14.80 4.11 9.86
CA VAL A 101 14.87 5.57 9.64
C VAL A 101 15.85 5.93 8.53
N ARG A 102 16.99 5.24 8.44
CA ARG A 102 18.00 5.44 7.39
C ARG A 102 17.58 4.90 6.02
N THR A 103 16.58 4.03 5.97
CA THR A 103 16.02 3.53 4.70
C THR A 103 15.20 4.64 4.04
N ASP A 104 15.47 4.97 2.76
CA ASP A 104 14.71 5.99 2.03
C ASP A 104 13.38 5.39 1.51
N TRP A 105 12.33 5.55 2.30
CA TRP A 105 11.00 5.04 1.99
C TRP A 105 10.26 5.81 0.90
N ARG A 106 10.74 7.00 0.53
CA ARG A 106 10.17 7.79 -0.58
C ARG A 106 10.28 7.05 -1.90
N ASN A 107 11.33 6.25 -2.07
CA ASN A 107 11.51 5.37 -3.23
C ASN A 107 10.43 4.29 -3.34
N TYR A 108 9.71 4.03 -2.25
CA TYR A 108 8.65 3.02 -2.14
C TYR A 108 7.24 3.62 -2.02
N GLN A 109 7.06 4.86 -2.48
CA GLN A 109 5.77 5.57 -2.51
C GLN A 109 5.21 5.95 -1.13
N LEU A 110 6.06 6.00 -0.11
CA LEU A 110 5.71 6.49 1.23
C LEU A 110 6.31 7.87 1.48
N SER A 111 5.59 8.71 2.21
CA SER A 111 6.13 9.97 2.70
C SER A 111 7.06 9.71 3.89
N GLN A 112 8.20 10.39 3.93
CA GLN A 112 9.14 10.27 5.05
C GLN A 112 9.73 11.64 5.40
N PRO A 113 9.38 12.22 6.56
CA PRO A 113 10.07 13.38 7.08
C PRO A 113 11.54 13.06 7.38
N LYS A 114 12.42 14.04 7.21
CA LYS A 114 13.87 13.85 7.41
C LYS A 114 14.17 13.35 8.82
N GLY A 115 14.89 12.23 8.91
CA GLY A 115 15.34 11.65 10.20
C GLY A 115 14.23 10.97 11.02
N SER A 116 13.09 10.66 10.42
CA SER A 116 12.00 9.98 11.11
C SER A 116 11.53 8.71 10.38
N LEU A 117 10.66 7.95 11.03
CA LEU A 117 9.96 6.83 10.41
C LEU A 117 9.05 7.34 9.28
N PRO A 118 8.78 6.52 8.26
CA PRO A 118 7.84 6.90 7.20
C PRO A 118 6.42 7.08 7.73
N VAL A 119 5.61 7.82 6.97
CA VAL A 119 4.20 8.09 7.24
C VAL A 119 3.35 7.27 6.29
N GLY A 120 2.35 6.61 6.81
CA GLY A 120 1.41 5.81 6.03
C GLY A 120 0.73 4.71 6.83
N PRO A 121 -0.32 4.09 6.25
CA PRO A 121 -1.11 3.05 6.90
C PRO A 121 -0.34 1.71 6.89
N MET A 122 0.75 1.63 7.65
CA MET A 122 1.66 0.48 7.61
C MET A 122 2.14 0.10 9.01
N ALA A 123 2.24 -1.21 9.23
CA ALA A 123 3.00 -1.79 10.33
C ALA A 123 4.21 -2.54 9.78
N LEU A 124 5.34 -2.37 10.42
CA LEU A 124 6.60 -3.02 10.09
C LEU A 124 7.09 -3.82 11.30
N LEU A 125 7.36 -5.09 11.09
CA LEU A 125 7.89 -6.01 12.08
C LEU A 125 9.31 -6.36 11.69
N VAL A 126 10.26 -6.17 12.60
CA VAL A 126 11.67 -6.54 12.39
C VAL A 126 12.09 -7.49 13.50
N HIS A 127 12.56 -8.65 13.09
CA HIS A 127 13.07 -9.69 14.00
C HIS A 127 14.54 -9.98 13.72
N ILE A 128 15.33 -10.06 14.77
CA ILE A 128 16.73 -10.50 14.73
C ILE A 128 16.85 -11.78 15.52
N ALA A 129 17.28 -12.85 14.86
CA ALA A 129 17.62 -14.11 15.49
C ALA A 129 19.16 -14.25 15.56
N SER A 130 19.71 -14.51 16.71
CA SER A 130 21.16 -14.74 16.91
C SER A 130 21.40 -15.53 18.15
N VAL A 131 22.49 -16.30 18.16
CA VAL A 131 22.98 -16.95 19.39
C VAL A 131 23.31 -15.91 20.46
N TRP A 132 23.83 -14.76 20.05
CA TRP A 132 24.12 -13.64 20.92
C TRP A 132 23.72 -12.31 20.24
N VAL A 133 22.55 -11.79 20.61
CA VAL A 133 22.11 -10.47 20.14
C VAL A 133 22.91 -9.39 20.89
N PRO A 134 23.57 -8.48 20.18
CA PRO A 134 24.29 -7.38 20.82
C PRO A 134 23.31 -6.31 21.29
N PHE A 135 23.04 -6.26 22.57
CA PHE A 135 22.22 -5.24 23.21
C PHE A 135 23.05 -4.03 23.66
N THR A 136 22.40 -2.87 23.81
CA THR A 136 23.03 -1.66 24.33
C THR A 136 23.25 -1.69 25.84
N SER A 137 22.46 -2.49 26.56
CA SER A 137 22.48 -2.60 28.02
C SER A 137 22.07 -3.99 28.47
N GLU A 138 22.30 -4.29 29.75
CA GLU A 138 21.89 -5.55 30.39
C GLU A 138 20.37 -5.75 30.41
N SER A 139 19.58 -4.67 30.38
CA SER A 139 18.11 -4.72 30.30
C SER A 139 17.58 -5.27 28.98
N LYS A 140 18.44 -5.45 27.96
CA LYS A 140 18.11 -6.03 26.63
C LYS A 140 16.95 -5.33 25.90
N GLU A 141 16.83 -4.02 26.08
CA GLU A 141 15.71 -3.23 25.53
C GLU A 141 15.96 -2.71 24.11
N ALA A 142 17.23 -2.58 23.73
CA ALA A 142 17.64 -2.04 22.45
C ALA A 142 18.84 -2.80 21.87
N VAL A 143 18.81 -3.03 20.57
CA VAL A 143 19.93 -3.61 19.82
C VAL A 143 20.97 -2.53 19.54
N ALA A 144 22.25 -2.87 19.72
CA ALA A 144 23.37 -1.95 19.51
C ALA A 144 23.53 -1.58 18.02
N HIS A 145 24.12 -0.41 17.76
CA HIS A 145 24.30 0.17 16.44
C HIS A 145 25.52 -0.40 15.70
N TYR A 146 25.45 -1.65 15.26
CA TYR A 146 26.50 -2.26 14.47
C TYR A 146 26.20 -2.13 12.97
N PRO A 147 27.16 -1.62 12.18
CA PRO A 147 26.96 -1.35 10.74
C PRO A 147 26.49 -2.55 9.94
N ASP A 148 27.01 -3.75 10.24
CA ASP A 148 26.64 -4.97 9.51
C ASP A 148 25.20 -5.39 9.79
N ILE A 149 24.76 -5.28 11.05
CA ILE A 149 23.38 -5.59 11.45
C ILE A 149 22.42 -4.56 10.85
N ILE A 150 22.75 -3.27 10.96
CA ILE A 150 21.96 -2.17 10.37
C ILE A 150 21.81 -2.38 8.87
N LYS A 151 22.90 -2.71 8.17
CA LYS A 151 22.89 -2.96 6.73
C LYS A 151 21.98 -4.12 6.32
N GLU A 152 22.03 -5.25 7.03
CA GLU A 152 21.16 -6.40 6.72
C GLU A 152 19.68 -6.08 7.00
N ILE A 153 19.37 -5.32 8.04
CA ILE A 153 18.00 -4.84 8.30
C ILE A 153 17.54 -3.91 7.18
N GLN A 154 18.41 -2.97 6.74
CA GLN A 154 18.08 -2.07 5.63
C GLN A 154 17.81 -2.85 4.33
N LEU A 155 18.63 -3.85 4.00
CA LEU A 155 18.44 -4.68 2.81
C LEU A 155 17.12 -5.43 2.85
N ALA A 156 16.74 -6.01 4.01
CA ALA A 156 15.45 -6.68 4.19
C ALA A 156 14.29 -5.69 4.05
N ALA A 157 14.38 -4.52 4.69
CA ALA A 157 13.37 -3.47 4.62
C ALA A 157 13.20 -2.92 3.18
N GLN A 158 14.29 -2.74 2.45
CA GLN A 158 14.28 -2.32 1.05
C GLN A 158 13.60 -3.36 0.15
N GLU A 159 13.81 -4.64 0.41
CA GLU A 159 13.16 -5.71 -0.33
C GLU A 159 11.64 -5.74 -0.10
N CYS A 160 11.20 -5.63 1.17
CA CYS A 160 9.78 -5.42 1.49
C CYS A 160 9.23 -4.14 0.83
N GLY A 161 10.00 -3.06 0.86
CA GLY A 161 9.66 -1.79 0.22
C GLY A 161 9.44 -1.90 -1.28
N ARG A 162 10.27 -2.66 -2.00
CA ARG A 162 10.07 -2.92 -3.45
C ARG A 162 8.76 -3.66 -3.73
N LYS A 163 8.44 -4.69 -2.94
CA LYS A 163 7.17 -5.42 -3.04
C LYS A 163 5.98 -4.47 -2.80
N LEU A 164 6.07 -3.65 -1.75
CA LEU A 164 5.06 -2.63 -1.43
C LEU A 164 4.88 -1.60 -2.54
N ALA A 165 5.98 -1.08 -3.09
CA ALA A 165 5.93 -0.07 -4.16
C ALA A 165 5.22 -0.60 -5.42
N THR A 166 5.44 -1.87 -5.75
CA THR A 166 4.74 -2.52 -6.85
C THR A 166 3.24 -2.62 -6.58
N PHE A 167 2.85 -3.02 -5.37
CA PHE A 167 1.45 -3.06 -4.97
C PHE A 167 0.77 -1.68 -5.03
N ILE A 168 1.41 -0.64 -4.45
CA ILE A 168 0.85 0.72 -4.44
C ILE A 168 0.70 1.26 -5.86
N ARG A 169 1.66 1.00 -6.76
CA ARG A 169 1.58 1.41 -8.17
C ARG A 169 0.40 0.75 -8.88
N LYS A 170 0.25 -0.57 -8.74
CA LYS A 170 -0.89 -1.30 -9.32
C LYS A 170 -2.23 -0.77 -8.81
N ARG A 171 -2.33 -0.53 -7.51
CA ARG A 171 -3.55 0.02 -6.91
C ARG A 171 -3.87 1.43 -7.42
N LYS A 172 -2.88 2.33 -7.48
CA LYS A 172 -3.07 3.68 -8.03
C LYS A 172 -3.49 3.65 -9.50
N ALA A 173 -2.92 2.75 -10.32
CA ALA A 173 -3.33 2.57 -11.70
C ALA A 173 -4.78 2.11 -11.80
N ALA A 174 -5.18 1.11 -11.01
CA ALA A 174 -6.57 0.63 -10.96
C ALA A 174 -7.55 1.73 -10.51
N ASP A 175 -7.21 2.50 -9.47
CA ASP A 175 -8.03 3.62 -8.99
C ASP A 175 -8.17 4.71 -10.07
N TYR A 176 -7.08 5.03 -10.78
CA TYR A 176 -7.09 6.01 -11.87
C TYR A 176 -7.99 5.55 -13.04
N GLN A 177 -7.89 4.28 -13.42
CA GLN A 177 -8.75 3.71 -14.49
C GLN A 177 -10.22 3.67 -14.04
N ALA A 178 -10.50 3.35 -12.80
CA ALA A 178 -11.87 3.41 -12.26
C ALA A 178 -12.45 4.83 -12.33
N GLN A 179 -11.66 5.85 -11.98
CA GLN A 179 -12.07 7.24 -12.10
C GLN A 179 -12.30 7.64 -13.57
N ARG A 180 -11.40 7.29 -14.49
CA ARG A 180 -11.61 7.53 -15.92
C ARG A 180 -12.90 6.90 -16.41
N ARG A 181 -13.15 5.64 -16.07
CA ARG A 181 -14.38 4.93 -16.42
C ARG A 181 -15.62 5.67 -15.95
N SER A 182 -15.65 6.08 -14.69
CA SER A 182 -16.77 6.84 -14.12
C SER A 182 -17.04 8.14 -14.88
N ILE A 183 -16.00 8.87 -15.26
CA ILE A 183 -16.12 10.10 -16.06
C ILE A 183 -16.66 9.79 -17.46
N PHE A 184 -16.16 8.74 -18.11
CA PHE A 184 -16.66 8.34 -19.43
C PHE A 184 -18.14 7.92 -19.39
N GLU A 185 -18.56 7.20 -18.36
CA GLU A 185 -19.96 6.80 -18.21
C GLU A 185 -20.90 8.01 -18.10
N LEU A 186 -20.49 9.07 -17.39
CA LEU A 186 -21.23 10.33 -17.31
C LEU A 186 -21.38 11.00 -18.70
N TYR A 187 -20.27 11.12 -19.44
CA TYR A 187 -20.30 11.72 -20.78
C TYR A 187 -21.11 10.89 -21.80
N ILE A 188 -21.04 9.55 -21.73
CA ILE A 188 -21.80 8.66 -22.60
C ILE A 188 -23.31 8.89 -22.44
N GLU A 189 -23.78 9.19 -21.24
CA GLU A 189 -25.18 9.47 -20.99
C GLU A 189 -25.66 10.75 -21.71
N GLU A 190 -24.88 11.82 -21.60
CA GLU A 190 -25.17 13.10 -22.27
C GLU A 190 -25.06 12.99 -23.80
N VAL A 191 -24.02 12.35 -24.31
CA VAL A 191 -23.80 12.13 -25.73
C VAL A 191 -24.91 11.27 -26.34
N ALA A 192 -25.30 10.17 -25.67
CA ALA A 192 -26.39 9.32 -26.12
C ALA A 192 -27.74 10.07 -26.18
N ALA A 193 -27.98 10.93 -25.19
CA ALA A 193 -29.18 11.78 -25.19
C ALA A 193 -29.15 12.82 -26.33
N ALA A 194 -28.01 13.44 -26.59
CA ALA A 194 -27.83 14.40 -27.69
C ALA A 194 -28.01 13.74 -29.08
N ILE A 195 -27.37 12.59 -29.32
CA ILE A 195 -27.51 11.83 -30.56
C ILE A 195 -28.96 11.34 -30.72
N GLY A 196 -29.60 10.90 -29.64
CA GLY A 196 -31.02 10.51 -29.66
C GLY A 196 -31.93 11.63 -30.15
N LYS A 197 -31.69 12.87 -29.69
CA LYS A 197 -32.43 14.07 -30.12
C LYS A 197 -32.18 14.40 -31.62
N ILE A 198 -30.94 14.28 -32.07
CA ILE A 198 -30.56 14.59 -33.47
C ILE A 198 -31.09 13.52 -34.44
N THR A 199 -31.00 12.25 -34.09
CA THR A 199 -31.31 11.13 -34.97
C THR A 199 -32.72 10.59 -34.81
N GLY A 200 -33.51 11.08 -33.86
CA GLY A 200 -34.83 10.55 -33.51
C GLY A 200 -34.80 9.13 -32.91
N ARG A 201 -33.65 8.58 -32.59
CA ARG A 201 -33.50 7.23 -32.01
C ARG A 201 -33.59 7.28 -30.50
N LYS A 202 -34.02 6.16 -29.89
CA LYS A 202 -34.02 6.03 -28.43
C LYS A 202 -32.59 6.03 -27.90
N PRO A 203 -32.25 6.82 -26.86
CA PRO A 203 -30.87 6.91 -26.35
C PRO A 203 -30.34 5.62 -25.71
N GLY A 204 -31.21 4.73 -25.21
CA GLY A 204 -30.81 3.50 -24.49
C GLY A 204 -29.93 2.52 -25.29
N PRO A 205 -30.25 2.16 -26.54
CA PRO A 205 -29.35 1.37 -27.40
C PRO A 205 -28.00 2.03 -27.62
N ILE A 206 -27.99 3.34 -27.94
CA ILE A 206 -26.79 4.14 -28.19
C ILE A 206 -25.87 4.13 -26.95
N LYS A 207 -26.46 4.36 -25.76
CA LYS A 207 -25.73 4.29 -24.49
C LYS A 207 -25.07 2.92 -24.28
N ARG A 208 -25.76 1.82 -24.57
CA ARG A 208 -25.20 0.47 -24.42
C ARG A 208 -24.03 0.18 -25.36
N ASP A 209 -24.09 0.66 -26.58
CA ASP A 209 -23.02 0.44 -27.55
C ASP A 209 -21.76 1.25 -27.16
N PHE A 210 -21.93 2.51 -26.76
CA PHE A 210 -20.81 3.31 -26.22
C PHE A 210 -20.20 2.73 -24.96
N LEU A 211 -21.00 2.22 -24.01
CA LEU A 211 -20.49 1.55 -22.81
C LEU A 211 -19.66 0.30 -23.14
N LYS A 212 -20.09 -0.52 -24.13
CA LYS A 212 -19.29 -1.67 -24.57
C LYS A 212 -17.92 -1.25 -25.09
N VAL A 213 -17.87 -0.23 -25.95
CA VAL A 213 -16.60 0.29 -26.49
C VAL A 213 -15.73 0.85 -25.37
N ALA A 214 -16.28 1.64 -24.43
CA ALA A 214 -15.56 2.18 -23.30
C ALA A 214 -14.96 1.08 -22.41
N HIS A 215 -15.70 0.00 -22.15
CA HIS A 215 -15.19 -1.15 -21.39
C HIS A 215 -14.06 -1.90 -22.12
N GLN A 216 -14.16 -2.06 -23.45
CA GLN A 216 -13.11 -2.71 -24.24
C GLN A 216 -11.81 -1.91 -24.22
N VAL A 217 -11.89 -0.59 -24.42
CA VAL A 217 -10.71 0.29 -24.44
C VAL A 217 -10.04 0.32 -23.06
N THR A 218 -10.82 0.48 -21.98
CA THR A 218 -10.24 0.49 -20.62
C THR A 218 -9.64 -0.86 -20.22
N ALA A 219 -10.18 -1.98 -20.67
CA ALA A 219 -9.59 -3.29 -20.41
C ALA A 219 -8.25 -3.47 -21.14
N ALA A 220 -8.15 -3.06 -22.41
CA ALA A 220 -6.92 -3.12 -23.18
C ALA A 220 -5.80 -2.24 -22.59
N GLU A 221 -6.12 -1.02 -22.13
CA GLU A 221 -5.17 -0.14 -21.45
C GLU A 221 -4.65 -0.74 -20.14
N LEU A 222 -5.50 -1.42 -19.37
CA LEU A 222 -5.08 -2.11 -18.13
C LEU A 222 -4.12 -3.27 -18.40
N GLU A 223 -4.35 -4.04 -19.47
CA GLU A 223 -3.44 -5.13 -19.85
C GLU A 223 -2.09 -4.60 -20.32
N GLU A 224 -2.06 -3.49 -21.06
CA GLU A 224 -0.84 -2.86 -21.54
C GLU A 224 -0.02 -2.28 -20.37
N GLU A 225 -0.67 -1.57 -19.46
CA GLU A 225 -0.02 -1.01 -18.25
C GLU A 225 0.50 -2.10 -17.31
N ALA A 226 -0.24 -3.21 -17.17
CA ALA A 226 0.21 -4.37 -16.41
C ALA A 226 1.46 -5.02 -17.04
N ARG A 227 1.51 -5.14 -18.38
CA ARG A 227 2.69 -5.65 -19.10
C ARG A 227 3.90 -4.73 -18.95
N GLU A 228 3.71 -3.42 -19.04
CA GLU A 228 4.81 -2.45 -18.82
C GLU A 228 5.36 -2.50 -17.39
N LEU A 229 4.49 -2.67 -16.37
CA LEU A 229 4.91 -2.82 -14.98
C LEU A 229 5.70 -4.12 -14.74
N GLU A 230 5.34 -5.20 -15.44
CA GLU A 230 6.08 -6.48 -15.38
C GLU A 230 7.41 -6.43 -16.13
N ALA A 231 7.50 -5.64 -17.19
CA ALA A 231 8.72 -5.49 -18.01
C ALA A 231 9.79 -4.59 -17.38
N ARG A 232 9.47 -3.82 -16.33
CA ARG A 232 10.45 -2.95 -15.67
C ARG A 232 11.54 -3.77 -14.97
N PRO A 233 12.83 -3.36 -15.08
CA PRO A 233 13.97 -4.12 -14.54
C PRO A 233 13.96 -4.31 -13.01
N ASP A 234 13.13 -3.55 -12.29
CA ASP A 234 12.92 -3.69 -10.85
C ASP A 234 11.76 -4.65 -10.47
N SER A 235 11.11 -5.30 -11.46
CA SER A 235 10.04 -6.24 -11.16
C SER A 235 10.63 -7.53 -10.58
N PRO A 236 9.95 -8.17 -9.61
CA PRO A 236 10.42 -9.43 -9.02
C PRO A 236 10.59 -10.57 -10.04
N LYS A 237 9.84 -10.54 -11.16
CA LYS A 237 9.94 -11.54 -12.24
C LYS A 237 11.17 -11.31 -13.15
N ALA A 238 11.65 -10.09 -13.31
CA ALA A 238 12.82 -9.80 -14.15
C ALA A 238 14.12 -10.35 -13.52
N LYS A 239 14.18 -10.50 -12.20
CA LYS A 239 15.32 -11.08 -11.47
C LYS A 239 15.33 -12.60 -11.38
N ALA A 240 14.25 -13.27 -11.81
CA ALA A 240 14.12 -14.72 -11.82
C ALA A 240 14.54 -15.38 -13.14
N ARG A 241 15.03 -14.63 -14.13
CA ARG A 241 15.63 -15.21 -15.33
C ARG A 241 17.00 -15.77 -14.95
N PRO A 242 17.26 -17.08 -15.10
CA PRO A 242 18.60 -17.64 -14.94
C PRO A 242 19.51 -16.97 -15.97
N GLU A 243 20.65 -16.50 -15.51
CA GLU A 243 21.76 -16.15 -16.40
C GLU A 243 22.05 -17.39 -17.24
N ALA A 244 21.83 -17.26 -18.56
CA ALA A 244 22.22 -18.29 -19.50
C ALA A 244 23.73 -18.45 -19.36
N GLU A 245 24.18 -19.66 -19.02
CA GLU A 245 25.56 -20.07 -19.05
C GLU A 245 26.10 -19.75 -20.45
N GLU A 246 26.97 -18.76 -20.55
CA GLU A 246 27.88 -18.61 -21.69
C GLU A 246 29.08 -19.55 -21.42
N GLU A 247 29.17 -20.60 -22.27
CA GLU A 247 30.38 -21.38 -22.49
C GLU A 247 31.48 -20.56 -23.17
#